data_2cfc257697195dda51358cf3ab8a14f0
#
_entry.id   2cfc257697195dda51358cf3ab8a14f0
#
_cell.length_a   1.000
_cell.length_b   1.000
_cell.length_c   1.000
_cell.angle_alpha   90.00
_cell.angle_beta   90.00
_cell.angle_gamma   90.00
#
_symmetry.space_group_name_H-M   'P 1'
#
loop_
_entity.id
_entity.type
_entity.pdbx_description
1 polymer ?
#
loop_
_entity_poly.entity_id
_entity_poly.type
_entity_poly.pdbx_seq_one_letter_code
_entity_poly.pdbx_strand_id
1 'polypeptide(L)'
;LPFSREDLNSQYRRWRKRHAVTSAMIETMRKDLDKLAVHPLISLVMVMSDFQPGRVKKAIRSICRQVYPHWNLCIIVDSATQSSVQHILQDLVVTDSRIMLETRAGSSGETGAALPLVSLQAGSFVGLVGQHDELAPEALFVVVRQLNECPWLDLLYSDHDTITAEEEYVDPFFKPGWSPELLLSMNYLSPWCVFRRNVLCDIDGWESCILKNSSYDLLLRFTEKTDKIGRIPQVLYHAFEGTIADAQLDRPDDSHGRQELAAVQEALRRRGECGMATHAGPGRFRIAVESCRPSLVSIIISTRDRWELLDQCLTSIRERTGYARYEIIVLDNGSTDPRTLRYLDAVAETCRVHRCPGPFNFSSMNNVGAALATGEYLLFLNNDVQVLSGNWLQAMVALAQRRGVGAVGAKLLYQDGSIQHAGVVLGLDGVAGHAFRHHRPNTVSYQGLTEIVRNCSAVTAACMLVPRDVFQKVGGLEERLAVEFND
;
A
#
# COMPACT_ATOMS: atom_id res chain seq x y z
N LEU A 1 20.71 7.21 -13.84
CA LEU A 1 19.84 7.41 -15.01
C LEU A 1 18.48 6.80 -14.66
N PRO A 2 17.36 7.46 -14.88
CA PRO A 2 16.05 6.83 -14.72
C PRO A 2 15.95 5.74 -15.80
N PHE A 3 15.68 4.50 -15.38
CA PHE A 3 15.42 3.40 -16.29
C PHE A 3 14.16 3.72 -17.11
N SER A 4 14.19 3.52 -18.41
CA SER A 4 13.00 3.59 -19.23
C SER A 4 12.06 2.42 -18.89
N ARG A 5 10.76 2.53 -19.22
CA ARG A 5 9.82 1.41 -19.08
C ARG A 5 10.31 0.16 -19.83
N GLU A 6 10.95 0.36 -20.97
CA GLU A 6 11.55 -0.71 -21.78
C GLU A 6 12.74 -1.39 -21.07
N ASP A 7 13.59 -0.62 -20.39
CA ASP A 7 14.68 -1.16 -19.56
C ASP A 7 14.14 -2.00 -18.41
N LEU A 8 13.10 -1.53 -17.71
CA LEU A 8 12.45 -2.25 -16.62
C LEU A 8 11.84 -3.56 -17.13
N ASN A 9 11.13 -3.54 -18.24
CA ASN A 9 10.54 -4.74 -18.82
C ASN A 9 11.60 -5.72 -19.32
N SER A 10 12.76 -5.24 -19.84
CA SER A 10 13.90 -6.07 -20.19
C SER A 10 14.52 -6.76 -18.98
N GLN A 11 14.66 -6.03 -17.85
CA GLN A 11 15.12 -6.61 -16.58
C GLN A 11 14.11 -7.61 -16.03
N TYR A 12 12.81 -7.28 -16.09
CA TYR A 12 11.75 -8.18 -15.67
C TYR A 12 11.72 -9.49 -16.46
N ARG A 13 11.88 -9.44 -17.79
CA ARG A 13 11.98 -10.66 -18.61
C ARG A 13 13.12 -11.58 -18.17
N ARG A 14 14.28 -11.01 -17.79
CA ARG A 14 15.42 -11.80 -17.24
C ARG A 14 15.12 -12.36 -15.86
N TRP A 15 14.52 -11.57 -15.01
CA TRP A 15 14.10 -11.99 -13.66
C TRP A 15 13.08 -13.14 -13.76
N ARG A 16 12.06 -13.00 -14.59
CA ARG A 16 11.01 -14.01 -14.79
C ARG A 16 11.58 -15.35 -15.28
N LYS A 17 12.56 -15.33 -16.22
CA LYS A 17 13.24 -16.56 -16.65
C LYS A 17 13.96 -17.29 -15.51
N ARG A 18 14.52 -16.56 -14.55
CA ARG A 18 15.22 -17.15 -13.39
C ARG A 18 14.26 -17.68 -12.33
N HIS A 19 13.08 -17.10 -12.22
CA HIS A 19 12.08 -17.44 -11.22
C HIS A 19 10.88 -18.23 -11.79
N ALA A 20 10.96 -18.64 -13.05
CA ALA A 20 9.94 -19.45 -13.68
C ALA A 20 9.79 -20.79 -12.97
N VAL A 21 8.55 -21.16 -12.67
CA VAL A 21 8.23 -22.45 -12.09
C VAL A 21 8.46 -23.54 -13.13
N THR A 22 9.32 -24.50 -12.81
CA THR A 22 9.68 -25.63 -13.70
C THR A 22 8.72 -26.80 -13.49
N SER A 23 8.68 -27.71 -14.46
CA SER A 23 7.90 -28.95 -14.33
C SER A 23 8.32 -29.78 -13.11
N ALA A 24 9.60 -29.78 -12.76
CA ALA A 24 10.12 -30.48 -11.58
C ALA A 24 9.58 -29.84 -10.28
N MET A 25 9.47 -28.49 -10.21
CA MET A 25 8.86 -27.80 -9.07
C MET A 25 7.37 -28.10 -8.97
N ILE A 26 6.64 -28.13 -10.09
CA ILE A 26 5.22 -28.52 -10.12
C ILE A 26 5.04 -29.94 -9.57
N GLU A 27 5.88 -30.88 -9.97
CA GLU A 27 5.81 -32.26 -9.46
C GLU A 27 6.12 -32.35 -7.96
N THR A 28 7.05 -31.53 -7.48
CA THR A 28 7.33 -31.42 -6.05
C THR A 28 6.12 -30.86 -5.31
N MET A 29 5.51 -29.78 -5.81
CA MET A 29 4.29 -29.20 -5.20
C MET A 29 3.14 -30.20 -5.14
N ARG A 30 2.96 -31.05 -6.17
CA ARG A 30 1.97 -32.12 -6.15
C ARG A 30 2.21 -33.12 -5.03
N LYS A 31 3.46 -33.52 -4.78
CA LYS A 31 3.81 -34.39 -3.66
C LYS A 31 3.64 -33.71 -2.32
N ASP A 32 3.84 -32.39 -2.26
CA ASP A 32 3.68 -31.63 -1.05
C ASP A 32 2.21 -31.38 -0.68
N LEU A 33 1.27 -31.57 -1.62
CA LEU A 33 -0.17 -31.52 -1.30
C LEU A 33 -0.53 -32.47 -0.15
N ASP A 34 -0.02 -33.69 -0.14
CA ASP A 34 -0.32 -34.70 0.88
C ASP A 34 0.23 -34.32 2.27
N LYS A 35 1.15 -33.34 2.33
CA LYS A 35 1.75 -32.85 3.59
C LYS A 35 0.97 -31.68 4.21
N LEU A 36 0.01 -31.12 3.50
CA LEU A 36 -0.81 -30.01 3.99
C LEU A 36 -1.81 -30.53 5.03
N ALA A 37 -1.90 -29.83 6.18
CA ALA A 37 -2.82 -30.22 7.25
C ALA A 37 -4.28 -29.94 6.90
N VAL A 38 -4.55 -28.90 6.11
CA VAL A 38 -5.89 -28.50 5.67
C VAL A 38 -5.96 -28.28 4.17
N HIS A 39 -7.06 -28.71 3.58
CA HIS A 39 -7.33 -28.62 2.13
C HIS A 39 -8.62 -27.81 1.90
N PRO A 40 -8.63 -26.48 2.11
CA PRO A 40 -9.83 -25.69 1.95
C PRO A 40 -10.30 -25.67 0.48
N LEU A 41 -11.60 -25.77 0.26
CA LEU A 41 -12.18 -25.52 -1.05
C LEU A 41 -12.10 -24.00 -1.34
N ILE A 42 -11.49 -23.63 -2.47
CA ILE A 42 -11.42 -22.26 -2.96
C ILE A 42 -12.44 -22.08 -4.09
N SER A 43 -13.44 -21.22 -3.84
CA SER A 43 -14.43 -20.85 -4.85
C SER A 43 -13.94 -19.65 -5.65
N LEU A 44 -13.70 -19.83 -6.94
CA LEU A 44 -13.33 -18.76 -7.85
C LEU A 44 -14.58 -18.19 -8.52
N VAL A 45 -14.63 -16.86 -8.65
CA VAL A 45 -15.73 -16.15 -9.31
C VAL A 45 -15.19 -15.37 -10.49
N MET A 46 -15.83 -15.53 -11.65
CA MET A 46 -15.53 -14.81 -12.87
C MET A 46 -16.82 -14.16 -13.40
N VAL A 47 -16.86 -12.83 -13.44
CA VAL A 47 -17.98 -12.08 -14.00
C VAL A 47 -17.66 -11.74 -15.45
N MET A 48 -18.57 -12.10 -16.35
CA MET A 48 -18.43 -11.86 -17.79
C MET A 48 -19.16 -10.55 -18.15
N SER A 49 -18.42 -9.55 -18.61
CA SER A 49 -18.97 -8.27 -19.06
C SER A 49 -18.68 -7.97 -20.53
N ASP A 50 -17.56 -8.47 -21.04
CA ASP A 50 -17.12 -8.36 -22.43
C ASP A 50 -16.63 -9.73 -22.89
N PHE A 51 -16.89 -10.08 -24.14
CA PHE A 51 -16.64 -11.42 -24.62
C PHE A 51 -15.56 -11.48 -25.70
N GLN A 52 -14.33 -11.82 -25.25
CA GLN A 52 -13.20 -12.14 -26.13
C GLN A 52 -12.91 -13.67 -26.05
N PRO A 53 -13.45 -14.49 -26.98
CA PRO A 53 -13.44 -15.96 -26.87
C PRO A 53 -12.09 -16.57 -26.60
N GLY A 54 -11.05 -16.06 -27.28
CA GLY A 54 -9.68 -16.55 -27.14
C GLY A 54 -9.11 -16.33 -25.75
N ARG A 55 -9.33 -15.15 -25.17
CA ARG A 55 -8.85 -14.77 -23.84
C ARG A 55 -9.60 -15.52 -22.74
N VAL A 56 -10.92 -15.56 -22.82
CA VAL A 56 -11.76 -16.32 -21.87
C VAL A 56 -11.33 -17.78 -21.81
N LYS A 57 -11.06 -18.43 -22.96
CA LYS A 57 -10.55 -19.81 -23.00
C LYS A 57 -9.20 -19.96 -22.30
N LYS A 58 -8.28 -18.98 -22.44
CA LYS A 58 -6.98 -19.00 -21.75
C LYS A 58 -7.14 -18.83 -20.25
N ALA A 59 -7.96 -17.88 -19.82
CA ALA A 59 -8.26 -17.64 -18.42
C ALA A 59 -8.79 -18.92 -17.74
N ILE A 60 -9.82 -19.54 -18.30
CA ILE A 60 -10.39 -20.78 -17.75
C ILE A 60 -9.36 -21.91 -17.77
N ARG A 61 -8.59 -22.07 -18.84
CA ARG A 61 -7.53 -23.09 -18.92
C ARG A 61 -6.44 -22.88 -17.85
N SER A 62 -6.10 -21.65 -17.50
CA SER A 62 -5.14 -21.36 -16.43
C SER A 62 -5.65 -21.86 -15.08
N ILE A 63 -6.96 -21.76 -14.83
CA ILE A 63 -7.62 -22.28 -13.63
C ILE A 63 -7.64 -23.82 -13.66
N CYS A 64 -8.00 -24.45 -14.80
CA CYS A 64 -8.00 -25.90 -14.93
C CYS A 64 -6.60 -26.53 -14.73
N ARG A 65 -5.53 -25.76 -14.98
CA ARG A 65 -4.13 -26.21 -14.83
C ARG A 65 -3.57 -26.02 -13.42
N GLN A 66 -4.37 -25.55 -12.47
CA GLN A 66 -3.90 -25.36 -11.11
C GLN A 66 -3.38 -26.65 -10.49
N VAL A 67 -2.25 -26.56 -9.81
CA VAL A 67 -1.64 -27.69 -9.08
C VAL A 67 -2.54 -28.16 -7.95
N TYR A 68 -3.16 -27.21 -7.24
CA TYR A 68 -4.11 -27.51 -6.17
C TYR A 68 -5.47 -27.94 -6.72
N PRO A 69 -6.01 -29.11 -6.35
CA PRO A 69 -7.19 -29.69 -7.01
C PRO A 69 -8.54 -29.22 -6.42
N HIS A 70 -8.57 -28.70 -5.16
CA HIS A 70 -9.83 -28.42 -4.45
C HIS A 70 -10.28 -26.97 -4.71
N TRP A 71 -10.77 -26.74 -5.90
CA TRP A 71 -11.38 -25.46 -6.31
C TRP A 71 -12.66 -25.72 -7.11
N ASN A 72 -13.53 -24.72 -7.16
CA ASN A 72 -14.61 -24.62 -8.12
C ASN A 72 -14.57 -23.23 -8.79
N LEU A 73 -15.17 -23.11 -9.96
CA LEU A 73 -15.28 -21.88 -10.72
C LEU A 73 -16.74 -21.59 -11.03
N CYS A 74 -17.24 -20.46 -10.53
CA CYS A 74 -18.54 -19.91 -10.88
C CYS A 74 -18.35 -18.82 -11.94
N ILE A 75 -18.89 -19.03 -13.13
CA ILE A 75 -18.88 -18.04 -14.22
C ILE A 75 -20.26 -17.41 -14.27
N ILE A 76 -20.31 -16.09 -14.07
CA ILE A 76 -21.54 -15.31 -14.06
C ILE A 76 -21.67 -14.57 -15.39
N VAL A 77 -22.75 -14.82 -16.13
CA VAL A 77 -23.04 -14.20 -17.42
C VAL A 77 -24.35 -13.40 -17.38
N ASP A 78 -24.41 -12.29 -18.12
CA ASP A 78 -25.67 -11.60 -18.37
C ASP A 78 -26.53 -12.37 -19.39
N SER A 79 -27.85 -12.32 -19.22
CA SER A 79 -28.81 -12.93 -20.14
C SER A 79 -28.66 -12.49 -21.62
N ALA A 80 -28.18 -11.25 -21.83
CA ALA A 80 -27.90 -10.73 -23.17
C ALA A 80 -26.64 -11.34 -23.83
N THR A 81 -25.66 -11.75 -23.03
CA THR A 81 -24.39 -12.35 -23.49
C THR A 81 -24.43 -13.87 -23.52
N GLN A 82 -25.46 -14.45 -22.91
CA GLN A 82 -25.60 -15.88 -22.66
C GLN A 82 -25.49 -16.75 -23.93
N SER A 83 -26.14 -16.38 -25.03
CA SER A 83 -26.16 -17.17 -26.26
C SER A 83 -24.80 -17.21 -26.95
N SER A 84 -24.02 -16.14 -26.90
CA SER A 84 -22.68 -16.05 -27.51
C SER A 84 -21.63 -16.83 -26.71
N VAL A 85 -21.79 -16.86 -25.38
CA VAL A 85 -20.88 -17.50 -24.43
C VAL A 85 -21.15 -18.99 -24.30
N GLN A 86 -22.42 -19.40 -24.42
CA GLN A 86 -22.87 -20.77 -24.18
C GLN A 86 -22.13 -21.83 -25.03
N HIS A 87 -21.91 -21.57 -26.34
CA HIS A 87 -21.19 -22.51 -27.21
C HIS A 87 -19.75 -22.78 -26.80
N ILE A 88 -19.06 -21.76 -26.32
CA ILE A 88 -17.64 -21.89 -25.91
C ILE A 88 -17.52 -22.48 -24.52
N LEU A 89 -18.46 -22.12 -23.64
CA LEU A 89 -18.46 -22.62 -22.27
C LEU A 89 -19.04 -24.07 -22.22
N GLN A 90 -19.94 -24.46 -23.12
CA GLN A 90 -20.45 -25.83 -23.19
C GLN A 90 -19.33 -26.85 -23.34
N ASP A 91 -18.36 -26.59 -24.22
CA ASP A 91 -17.19 -27.46 -24.39
C ASP A 91 -16.32 -27.58 -23.13
N LEU A 92 -16.22 -26.49 -22.33
CA LEU A 92 -15.39 -26.44 -21.13
C LEU A 92 -16.11 -26.97 -19.89
N VAL A 93 -17.41 -26.67 -19.73
CA VAL A 93 -18.24 -27.12 -18.60
C VAL A 93 -18.53 -28.62 -18.70
N VAL A 94 -18.69 -29.14 -19.89
CA VAL A 94 -18.90 -30.60 -20.11
C VAL A 94 -17.65 -31.40 -19.73
N THR A 95 -16.46 -30.81 -19.78
CA THR A 95 -15.19 -31.50 -19.50
C THR A 95 -14.74 -31.44 -18.04
N ASP A 96 -15.21 -30.46 -17.25
CA ASP A 96 -14.81 -30.31 -15.85
C ASP A 96 -16.01 -29.94 -14.97
N SER A 97 -16.44 -30.85 -14.12
CA SER A 97 -17.60 -30.70 -13.23
C SER A 97 -17.41 -29.62 -12.12
N ARG A 98 -16.21 -29.11 -11.96
CA ARG A 98 -15.90 -28.00 -11.02
C ARG A 98 -16.30 -26.65 -11.58
N ILE A 99 -16.63 -26.54 -12.88
CA ILE A 99 -17.01 -25.30 -13.55
C ILE A 99 -18.52 -25.20 -13.60
N MET A 100 -19.07 -24.13 -13.08
CA MET A 100 -20.51 -23.86 -13.06
C MET A 100 -20.80 -22.54 -13.78
N LEU A 101 -21.89 -22.53 -14.56
CA LEU A 101 -22.38 -21.34 -15.25
C LEU A 101 -23.65 -20.85 -14.56
N GLU A 102 -23.64 -19.61 -14.10
CA GLU A 102 -24.79 -18.93 -13.51
C GLU A 102 -25.22 -17.77 -14.42
N THR A 103 -26.53 -17.70 -14.70
CA THR A 103 -27.09 -16.65 -15.55
C THR A 103 -27.77 -15.59 -14.71
N ARG A 104 -27.39 -14.34 -14.90
CA ARG A 104 -28.03 -13.20 -14.26
C ARG A 104 -29.22 -12.73 -15.11
N ALA A 105 -30.41 -12.64 -14.49
CA ALA A 105 -31.60 -12.07 -15.13
C ALA A 105 -31.54 -10.54 -15.13
N GLY A 106 -31.48 -9.92 -16.33
CA GLY A 106 -31.76 -8.51 -16.56
C GLY A 106 -30.65 -7.50 -16.25
N SER A 107 -30.47 -6.58 -17.19
CA SER A 107 -29.56 -5.41 -17.12
C SER A 107 -30.16 -4.19 -16.37
N SER A 108 -31.33 -4.29 -15.76
CA SER A 108 -31.97 -3.19 -15.05
C SER A 108 -31.48 -3.13 -13.60
N GLY A 109 -30.74 -2.06 -13.30
CA GLY A 109 -30.06 -1.78 -12.04
C GLY A 109 -30.92 -1.58 -10.80
N GLU A 110 -32.09 -2.13 -10.73
CA GLU A 110 -32.99 -2.02 -9.58
C GLU A 110 -33.36 -3.41 -9.06
N THR A 111 -33.20 -3.55 -7.77
CA THR A 111 -33.52 -4.65 -6.86
C THR A 111 -32.52 -5.80 -6.81
N GLY A 112 -31.92 -5.90 -5.66
CA GLY A 112 -31.24 -6.97 -4.99
C GLY A 112 -31.75 -8.40 -5.24
N ALA A 113 -31.58 -8.92 -6.48
CA ALA A 113 -31.57 -10.35 -6.65
C ALA A 113 -30.27 -10.81 -5.98
N ALA A 114 -30.39 -11.33 -4.76
CA ALA A 114 -29.35 -12.14 -4.16
C ALA A 114 -28.96 -13.14 -5.24
N LEU A 115 -27.71 -13.07 -5.71
CA LEU A 115 -27.18 -14.13 -6.55
C LEU A 115 -27.40 -15.41 -5.75
N PRO A 116 -28.01 -16.44 -6.30
CA PRO A 116 -27.91 -17.75 -5.72
C PRO A 116 -26.46 -18.20 -5.92
N LEU A 117 -25.53 -17.59 -5.19
CA LEU A 117 -24.13 -18.04 -5.12
C LEU A 117 -24.08 -19.35 -4.33
N VAL A 118 -24.97 -20.28 -4.72
CA VAL A 118 -25.05 -21.63 -4.14
C VAL A 118 -23.69 -22.31 -4.25
N SER A 119 -22.98 -22.05 -5.34
CA SER A 119 -21.63 -22.54 -5.57
C SER A 119 -20.60 -21.96 -4.59
N LEU A 120 -20.76 -20.70 -4.15
CA LEU A 120 -19.86 -20.09 -3.16
C LEU A 120 -20.15 -20.56 -1.73
N GLN A 121 -21.32 -21.16 -1.47
CA GLN A 121 -21.65 -21.69 -0.14
C GLN A 121 -20.78 -22.88 0.25
N ALA A 122 -20.17 -23.56 -0.71
CA ALA A 122 -19.33 -24.73 -0.47
C ALA A 122 -17.89 -24.38 -0.08
N GLY A 123 -17.31 -23.26 -0.57
CA GLY A 123 -15.93 -22.90 -0.34
C GLY A 123 -15.67 -22.17 1.00
N SER A 124 -14.52 -22.42 1.61
CA SER A 124 -14.05 -21.68 2.79
C SER A 124 -13.45 -20.34 2.42
N PHE A 125 -12.98 -20.21 1.17
CA PHE A 125 -12.37 -19.00 0.61
C PHE A 125 -12.95 -18.68 -0.75
N VAL A 126 -12.96 -17.39 -1.10
CA VAL A 126 -13.47 -16.87 -2.38
C VAL A 126 -12.37 -16.07 -3.06
N GLY A 127 -12.06 -16.39 -4.32
CA GLY A 127 -11.12 -15.65 -5.17
C GLY A 127 -11.85 -15.01 -6.35
N LEU A 128 -11.55 -13.75 -6.67
CA LEU A 128 -12.09 -13.06 -7.84
C LEU A 128 -11.07 -13.16 -8.98
N VAL A 129 -11.49 -13.59 -10.16
CA VAL A 129 -10.63 -13.74 -11.34
C VAL A 129 -11.24 -12.99 -12.52
N GLY A 130 -10.45 -12.14 -13.16
CA GLY A 130 -10.87 -11.42 -14.36
C GLY A 130 -11.08 -12.39 -15.54
N GLN A 131 -12.07 -12.08 -16.38
CA GLN A 131 -12.46 -12.93 -17.51
C GLN A 131 -11.38 -13.10 -18.59
N HIS A 132 -10.36 -12.22 -18.62
CA HIS A 132 -9.27 -12.24 -19.59
C HIS A 132 -7.90 -12.51 -18.96
N ASP A 133 -7.86 -12.62 -17.63
CA ASP A 133 -6.65 -12.73 -16.83
C ASP A 133 -6.28 -14.21 -16.61
N GLU A 134 -5.03 -14.46 -16.29
CA GLU A 134 -4.53 -15.81 -16.08
C GLU A 134 -3.93 -15.98 -14.68
N LEU A 135 -4.16 -17.16 -14.07
CA LEU A 135 -3.48 -17.57 -12.84
C LEU A 135 -2.20 -18.35 -13.17
N ALA A 136 -1.12 -18.10 -12.44
CA ALA A 136 0.05 -18.97 -12.47
C ALA A 136 -0.34 -20.40 -12.04
N PRO A 137 0.25 -21.47 -12.61
CA PRO A 137 -0.16 -22.84 -12.30
C PRO A 137 -0.10 -23.23 -10.82
N GLU A 138 0.79 -22.60 -10.07
CA GLU A 138 1.02 -22.81 -8.63
C GLU A 138 0.16 -21.90 -7.73
N ALA A 139 -0.60 -20.97 -8.28
CA ALA A 139 -1.24 -19.90 -7.52
C ALA A 139 -2.08 -20.41 -6.34
N LEU A 140 -3.00 -21.33 -6.57
CA LEU A 140 -3.84 -21.88 -5.51
C LEU A 140 -3.06 -22.73 -4.52
N PHE A 141 -2.03 -23.46 -4.97
CA PHE A 141 -1.14 -24.21 -4.08
C PHE A 141 -0.41 -23.28 -3.09
N VAL A 142 0.15 -22.20 -3.60
CA VAL A 142 0.87 -21.20 -2.76
C VAL A 142 -0.07 -20.54 -1.76
N VAL A 143 -1.29 -20.19 -2.18
CA VAL A 143 -2.34 -19.67 -1.27
C VAL A 143 -2.64 -20.66 -0.16
N VAL A 144 -2.89 -21.92 -0.49
CA VAL A 144 -3.25 -22.93 0.51
C VAL A 144 -2.06 -23.24 1.43
N ARG A 145 -0.84 -23.29 0.92
CA ARG A 145 0.37 -23.42 1.73
C ARG A 145 0.46 -22.28 2.75
N GLN A 146 0.26 -21.04 2.32
CA GLN A 146 0.26 -19.88 3.21
C GLN A 146 -0.85 -19.97 4.27
N LEU A 147 -2.03 -20.48 3.92
CA LEU A 147 -3.12 -20.72 4.88
C LEU A 147 -2.83 -21.86 5.86
N ASN A 148 -2.02 -22.83 5.49
CA ASN A 148 -1.54 -23.86 6.43
C ASN A 148 -0.50 -23.30 7.42
N GLU A 149 0.38 -22.41 6.96
CA GLU A 149 1.38 -21.73 7.78
C GLU A 149 0.72 -20.68 8.70
N CYS A 150 -0.28 -19.96 8.18
CA CYS A 150 -0.96 -18.85 8.83
C CYS A 150 -2.50 -19.00 8.77
N PRO A 151 -3.10 -19.93 9.53
CA PRO A 151 -4.54 -20.27 9.43
C PRO A 151 -5.48 -19.12 9.81
N TRP A 152 -4.95 -18.11 10.49
CA TRP A 152 -5.70 -16.93 10.94
C TRP A 152 -5.90 -15.85 9.87
N LEU A 153 -5.26 -15.98 8.69
CA LEU A 153 -5.39 -14.99 7.62
C LEU A 153 -6.82 -15.01 7.04
N ASP A 154 -7.37 -13.83 6.87
CA ASP A 154 -8.70 -13.62 6.33
C ASP A 154 -8.69 -13.14 4.87
N LEU A 155 -7.61 -12.46 4.45
CA LEU A 155 -7.36 -12.05 3.08
C LEU A 155 -5.92 -12.32 2.69
N LEU A 156 -5.73 -12.86 1.47
CA LEU A 156 -4.42 -12.99 0.84
C LEU A 156 -4.42 -12.27 -0.51
N TYR A 157 -3.31 -11.63 -0.82
CA TYR A 157 -3.05 -11.02 -2.12
C TYR A 157 -1.63 -11.32 -2.59
N SER A 158 -1.42 -11.32 -3.90
CA SER A 158 -0.13 -11.60 -4.51
C SER A 158 0.36 -10.45 -5.38
N ASP A 159 1.63 -10.49 -5.73
CA ASP A 159 2.18 -9.70 -6.80
C ASP A 159 1.54 -10.11 -8.14
N HIS A 160 1.55 -9.21 -9.13
CA HIS A 160 1.04 -9.48 -10.47
C HIS A 160 1.90 -8.81 -11.54
N ASP A 161 1.69 -9.21 -12.77
CA ASP A 161 2.21 -8.57 -13.97
C ASP A 161 1.11 -8.39 -15.01
N THR A 162 1.45 -7.84 -16.15
CA THR A 162 0.53 -7.60 -17.26
C THR A 162 0.87 -8.50 -18.43
N ILE A 163 -0.13 -9.12 -19.06
CA ILE A 163 -0.01 -9.81 -20.34
C ILE A 163 -0.45 -8.87 -21.45
N THR A 164 0.43 -8.63 -22.43
CA THR A 164 0.10 -7.83 -23.63
C THR A 164 -0.71 -8.66 -24.66
N ALA A 165 -1.22 -7.97 -25.70
CA ALA A 165 -1.87 -8.63 -26.82
C ALA A 165 -0.94 -9.62 -27.53
N GLU A 166 0.37 -9.34 -27.54
CA GLU A 166 1.45 -10.18 -28.10
C GLU A 166 1.88 -11.32 -27.15
N GLU A 167 1.19 -11.48 -26.01
CA GLU A 167 1.50 -12.49 -24.98
C GLU A 167 2.84 -12.29 -24.27
N GLU A 168 3.33 -11.07 -24.24
CA GLU A 168 4.49 -10.71 -23.44
C GLU A 168 4.06 -10.33 -21.99
N TYR A 169 4.89 -10.71 -21.03
CA TYR A 169 4.70 -10.35 -19.62
C TYR A 169 5.54 -9.13 -19.29
N VAL A 170 4.86 -8.06 -18.89
CA VAL A 170 5.45 -6.73 -18.66
C VAL A 170 4.91 -6.10 -17.37
N ASP A 171 5.47 -4.97 -16.98
CA ASP A 171 4.97 -4.10 -15.92
C ASP A 171 4.64 -4.82 -14.61
N PRO A 172 5.58 -5.57 -14.00
CA PRO A 172 5.32 -6.25 -12.75
C PRO A 172 4.98 -5.28 -11.63
N PHE A 173 4.02 -5.63 -10.79
CA PHE A 173 3.80 -4.94 -9.52
C PHE A 173 4.19 -5.84 -8.36
N PHE A 174 5.40 -5.64 -7.83
CA PHE A 174 5.85 -6.22 -6.57
C PHE A 174 5.26 -5.39 -5.43
N LYS A 175 4.15 -5.83 -4.92
CA LYS A 175 3.33 -5.09 -3.95
C LYS A 175 4.03 -4.97 -2.60
N PRO A 176 3.83 -3.89 -1.84
CA PRO A 176 4.30 -3.82 -0.45
C PRO A 176 3.51 -4.78 0.45
N GLY A 177 3.96 -4.96 1.70
CA GLY A 177 3.19 -5.60 2.75
C GLY A 177 1.88 -4.85 3.03
N TRP A 178 1.06 -5.40 3.94
CA TRP A 178 -0.20 -4.75 4.31
C TRP A 178 0.01 -3.32 4.77
N SER A 179 -0.69 -2.39 4.13
CA SER A 179 -0.60 -0.94 4.34
C SER A 179 -1.99 -0.33 4.21
N PRO A 180 -2.69 -0.10 5.33
CA PRO A 180 -4.04 0.47 5.33
C PRO A 180 -4.09 1.88 4.77
N GLU A 181 -3.05 2.71 4.97
CA GLU A 181 -2.95 4.06 4.42
C GLU A 181 -2.73 4.03 2.90
N LEU A 182 -1.96 3.06 2.40
CA LEU A 182 -1.79 2.88 0.97
C LEU A 182 -3.10 2.42 0.32
N LEU A 183 -3.87 1.54 0.98
CA LEU A 183 -5.16 1.11 0.44
C LEU A 183 -6.15 2.28 0.34
N LEU A 184 -6.11 3.27 1.22
CA LEU A 184 -6.89 4.50 1.05
C LEU A 184 -6.40 5.38 -0.10
N SER A 185 -5.11 5.27 -0.44
CA SER A 185 -4.48 6.09 -1.47
C SER A 185 -4.48 5.44 -2.86
N MET A 186 -4.58 4.13 -2.95
CA MET A 186 -4.70 3.36 -4.20
C MET A 186 -5.15 1.92 -3.94
N ASN A 187 -5.84 1.36 -4.93
CA ASN A 187 -6.26 -0.05 -4.90
C ASN A 187 -5.08 -0.99 -5.24
N TYR A 188 -4.07 -1.08 -4.36
CA TYR A 188 -2.88 -1.87 -4.62
C TYR A 188 -3.05 -3.37 -4.40
N LEU A 189 -4.10 -3.80 -3.68
CA LEU A 189 -4.35 -5.22 -3.43
C LEU A 189 -4.84 -5.94 -4.68
N SER A 190 -5.64 -5.25 -5.52
CA SER A 190 -6.08 -5.77 -6.82
C SER A 190 -4.91 -6.06 -7.78
N PRO A 191 -5.10 -6.85 -8.84
CA PRO A 191 -6.37 -7.38 -9.32
C PRO A 191 -6.81 -8.70 -8.66
N TRP A 192 -5.95 -9.40 -7.90
CA TRP A 192 -6.27 -10.71 -7.35
C TRP A 192 -6.11 -10.79 -5.83
N CYS A 193 -7.24 -11.17 -5.19
CA CYS A 193 -7.32 -11.42 -3.76
C CYS A 193 -8.12 -12.69 -3.50
N VAL A 194 -7.79 -13.36 -2.40
CA VAL A 194 -8.52 -14.53 -1.88
C VAL A 194 -9.05 -14.18 -0.50
N PHE A 195 -10.36 -14.18 -0.34
CA PHE A 195 -11.11 -13.73 0.83
C PHE A 195 -11.60 -14.92 1.65
N ARG A 196 -11.51 -14.85 2.96
CA ARG A 196 -12.20 -15.80 3.84
C ARG A 196 -13.70 -15.55 3.76
N ARG A 197 -14.47 -16.59 3.37
CA ARG A 197 -15.89 -16.49 3.05
C ARG A 197 -16.76 -15.95 4.18
N ASN A 198 -16.56 -16.41 5.42
CA ASN A 198 -17.38 -15.92 6.54
C ASN A 198 -17.22 -14.41 6.75
N VAL A 199 -16.01 -13.86 6.68
CA VAL A 199 -15.77 -12.41 6.78
C VAL A 199 -16.37 -11.67 5.59
N LEU A 200 -16.30 -12.26 4.38
CA LEU A 200 -16.91 -11.68 3.18
C LEU A 200 -18.43 -11.60 3.30
N CYS A 201 -19.07 -12.64 3.82
CA CYS A 201 -20.53 -12.68 4.02
C CYS A 201 -21.01 -11.71 5.10
N ASP A 202 -20.14 -11.24 6.01
CA ASP A 202 -20.45 -10.22 7.02
C ASP A 202 -20.44 -8.78 6.47
N ILE A 203 -20.28 -8.63 5.15
CA ILE A 203 -20.28 -7.34 4.46
C ILE A 203 -21.59 -7.20 3.67
N ASP A 204 -22.43 -6.26 4.07
CA ASP A 204 -23.68 -6.00 3.36
C ASP A 204 -23.43 -5.61 1.91
N GLY A 205 -24.08 -6.30 0.97
CA GLY A 205 -24.02 -6.01 -0.46
C GLY A 205 -22.71 -6.39 -1.15
N TRP A 206 -21.90 -7.29 -0.58
CA TRP A 206 -20.65 -7.78 -1.17
C TRP A 206 -20.86 -8.38 -2.56
N GLU A 207 -21.98 -9.07 -2.80
CA GLU A 207 -22.34 -9.61 -4.10
C GLU A 207 -22.49 -8.50 -5.15
N SER A 208 -23.12 -7.39 -4.76
CA SER A 208 -23.29 -6.24 -5.65
C SER A 208 -21.93 -5.62 -6.02
N CYS A 209 -20.97 -5.60 -5.09
CA CYS A 209 -19.62 -5.13 -5.37
C CYS A 209 -18.93 -6.00 -6.42
N ILE A 210 -19.06 -7.33 -6.31
CA ILE A 210 -18.50 -8.28 -7.28
C ILE A 210 -19.15 -8.08 -8.65
N LEU A 211 -20.48 -8.03 -8.71
CA LEU A 211 -21.22 -7.89 -9.96
C LEU A 211 -20.98 -6.58 -10.69
N LYS A 212 -20.75 -5.49 -9.97
CA LYS A 212 -20.43 -4.17 -10.52
C LYS A 212 -18.95 -3.98 -10.83
N ASN A 213 -18.13 -5.02 -10.64
CA ASN A 213 -16.68 -4.96 -10.73
C ASN A 213 -16.08 -3.86 -9.82
N SER A 214 -16.69 -3.64 -8.66
CA SER A 214 -16.28 -2.63 -7.68
C SER A 214 -15.37 -3.25 -6.62
N SER A 215 -14.25 -3.83 -7.08
CA SER A 215 -13.31 -4.55 -6.21
C SER A 215 -12.70 -3.63 -5.14
N TYR A 216 -12.54 -2.34 -5.42
CA TYR A 216 -11.96 -1.39 -4.46
C TYR A 216 -12.89 -1.13 -3.26
N ASP A 217 -14.18 -0.88 -3.48
CA ASP A 217 -15.15 -0.73 -2.38
C ASP A 217 -15.24 -1.99 -1.53
N LEU A 218 -15.23 -3.17 -2.18
CA LEU A 218 -15.22 -4.45 -1.47
C LEU A 218 -13.98 -4.59 -0.57
N LEU A 219 -12.79 -4.27 -1.09
CA LEU A 219 -11.54 -4.34 -0.32
C LEU A 219 -11.52 -3.35 0.85
N LEU A 220 -11.99 -2.13 0.65
CA LEU A 220 -12.12 -1.13 1.71
C LEU A 220 -13.04 -1.62 2.83
N ARG A 221 -14.22 -2.15 2.50
CA ARG A 221 -15.17 -2.71 3.47
C ARG A 221 -14.63 -3.97 4.16
N PHE A 222 -13.96 -4.85 3.41
CA PHE A 222 -13.39 -6.07 3.96
C PHE A 222 -12.31 -5.76 5.00
N THR A 223 -11.42 -4.84 4.68
CA THR A 223 -10.32 -4.43 5.58
C THR A 223 -10.77 -3.57 6.77
N GLU A 224 -12.03 -3.13 6.80
CA GLU A 224 -12.67 -2.56 7.99
C GLU A 224 -13.14 -3.65 8.99
N LYS A 225 -13.29 -4.90 8.53
CA LYS A 225 -13.73 -6.03 9.38
C LYS A 225 -12.55 -6.80 9.97
N THR A 226 -11.39 -6.77 9.35
CA THR A 226 -10.21 -7.55 9.77
C THR A 226 -8.90 -6.86 9.41
N ASP A 227 -7.88 -7.06 10.22
CA ASP A 227 -6.49 -6.68 9.97
C ASP A 227 -5.60 -7.89 9.60
N LYS A 228 -6.18 -9.08 9.51
CA LYS A 228 -5.49 -10.35 9.20
C LYS A 228 -5.27 -10.52 7.69
N ILE A 229 -4.43 -9.65 7.14
CA ILE A 229 -4.15 -9.54 5.72
C ILE A 229 -2.76 -10.10 5.42
N GLY A 230 -2.66 -11.08 4.55
CA GLY A 230 -1.41 -11.73 4.15
C GLY A 230 -0.97 -11.36 2.74
N ARG A 231 0.31 -11.02 2.58
CA ARG A 231 0.95 -10.85 1.27
C ARG A 231 1.67 -12.14 0.86
N ILE A 232 1.50 -12.54 -0.38
CA ILE A 232 2.31 -13.58 -1.04
C ILE A 232 3.29 -12.87 -2.00
N PRO A 233 4.60 -12.82 -1.69
CA PRO A 233 5.59 -12.08 -2.49
C PRO A 233 6.01 -12.87 -3.74
N GLN A 234 5.05 -13.26 -4.55
CA GLN A 234 5.23 -13.99 -5.80
C GLN A 234 4.23 -13.47 -6.84
N VAL A 235 4.64 -13.43 -8.11
CA VAL A 235 3.75 -13.09 -9.23
C VAL A 235 2.90 -14.32 -9.54
N LEU A 236 1.68 -14.33 -9.03
CA LEU A 236 0.73 -15.44 -9.17
C LEU A 236 -0.46 -15.12 -10.09
N TYR A 237 -0.54 -13.87 -10.53
CA TYR A 237 -1.64 -13.36 -11.34
C TYR A 237 -1.11 -12.55 -12.51
N HIS A 238 -1.66 -12.79 -13.67
CA HIS A 238 -1.28 -12.16 -14.93
C HIS A 238 -2.52 -11.45 -15.48
N ALA A 239 -2.55 -10.12 -15.30
CA ALA A 239 -3.68 -9.30 -15.76
C ALA A 239 -3.54 -8.96 -17.23
N PHE A 240 -4.61 -9.04 -18.01
CA PHE A 240 -4.58 -8.66 -19.41
C PHE A 240 -4.57 -7.13 -19.57
N GLU A 241 -3.73 -6.60 -20.46
CA GLU A 241 -3.54 -5.15 -20.63
C GLU A 241 -4.83 -4.39 -20.95
N GLY A 242 -5.76 -4.97 -21.69
CA GLY A 242 -7.06 -4.38 -21.97
C GLY A 242 -7.91 -4.14 -20.73
N THR A 243 -7.76 -4.99 -19.71
CA THR A 243 -8.45 -4.84 -18.43
C THR A 243 -7.80 -3.74 -17.57
N ILE A 244 -6.47 -3.59 -17.63
CA ILE A 244 -5.72 -2.58 -16.86
C ILE A 244 -5.76 -1.23 -17.56
N ALA A 245 -5.71 -1.18 -18.91
CA ALA A 245 -5.71 0.06 -19.68
C ALA A 245 -6.97 0.87 -19.43
N ASP A 246 -8.13 0.21 -19.28
CA ASP A 246 -9.38 0.88 -18.94
C ASP A 246 -9.38 1.46 -17.52
N ALA A 247 -8.63 0.85 -16.59
CA ALA A 247 -8.49 1.34 -15.21
C ALA A 247 -7.39 2.41 -15.04
N GLN A 248 -6.45 2.51 -15.99
CA GLN A 248 -5.31 3.44 -15.93
C GLN A 248 -5.41 4.61 -16.94
N LEU A 249 -6.41 4.62 -17.82
CA LEU A 249 -6.61 5.74 -18.75
C LEU A 249 -7.03 7.00 -17.99
N ASP A 250 -6.13 7.92 -18.03
CA ASP A 250 -6.05 9.22 -17.37
C ASP A 250 -7.16 10.20 -17.81
N ARG A 251 -8.39 9.90 -17.44
CA ARG A 251 -9.47 10.87 -17.55
C ARG A 251 -10.05 11.15 -16.17
N PRO A 252 -9.81 12.34 -15.59
CA PRO A 252 -10.40 12.73 -14.30
C PRO A 252 -11.94 12.64 -14.29
N ASP A 253 -12.55 12.56 -15.46
CA ASP A 253 -14.01 12.48 -15.69
C ASP A 253 -14.51 11.06 -15.99
N ASP A 254 -13.67 10.05 -15.91
CA ASP A 254 -14.09 8.67 -16.12
C ASP A 254 -15.02 8.20 -15.00
N SER A 255 -16.07 7.48 -15.38
CA SER A 255 -17.05 6.90 -14.46
C SER A 255 -16.39 5.98 -13.40
N HIS A 256 -15.33 5.26 -13.77
CA HIS A 256 -14.59 4.36 -12.89
C HIS A 256 -13.80 5.14 -11.82
N GLY A 257 -13.03 6.15 -12.19
CA GLY A 257 -12.29 6.98 -11.23
C GLY A 257 -13.19 7.70 -10.24
N ARG A 258 -14.39 8.15 -10.67
CA ARG A 258 -15.39 8.73 -9.78
C ARG A 258 -15.97 7.70 -8.81
N GLN A 259 -16.19 6.46 -9.25
CA GLN A 259 -16.67 5.39 -8.37
C GLN A 259 -15.63 5.02 -7.30
N GLU A 260 -14.36 4.92 -7.69
CA GLU A 260 -13.27 4.67 -6.75
C GLU A 260 -13.10 5.80 -5.73
N LEU A 261 -13.14 7.06 -6.17
CA LEU A 261 -13.09 8.22 -5.29
C LEU A 261 -14.26 8.21 -4.29
N ALA A 262 -15.48 7.91 -4.77
CA ALA A 262 -16.65 7.78 -3.92
C ALA A 262 -16.50 6.64 -2.90
N ALA A 263 -15.93 5.51 -3.31
CA ALA A 263 -15.66 4.38 -2.42
C ALA A 263 -14.67 4.77 -1.30
N VAL A 264 -13.60 5.50 -1.63
CA VAL A 264 -12.63 6.01 -0.64
C VAL A 264 -13.30 7.01 0.31
N GLN A 265 -14.09 7.97 -0.22
CA GLN A 265 -14.79 8.95 0.60
C GLN A 265 -15.78 8.28 1.57
N GLU A 266 -16.49 7.27 1.09
CA GLU A 266 -17.42 6.50 1.91
C GLU A 266 -16.69 5.65 2.98
N ALA A 267 -15.52 5.11 2.67
CA ALA A 267 -14.67 4.42 3.63
C ALA A 267 -14.21 5.36 4.77
N LEU A 268 -13.79 6.58 4.43
CA LEU A 268 -13.46 7.59 5.44
C LEU A 268 -14.64 7.88 6.36
N ARG A 269 -15.84 8.05 5.77
CA ARG A 269 -17.07 8.28 6.54
C ARG A 269 -17.40 7.11 7.49
N ARG A 270 -17.33 5.86 7.02
CA ARG A 270 -17.57 4.66 7.85
C ARG A 270 -16.58 4.54 9.00
N ARG A 271 -15.33 4.96 8.78
CA ARG A 271 -14.26 4.95 9.80
C ARG A 271 -14.37 6.12 10.79
N GLY A 272 -15.29 7.07 10.56
CA GLY A 272 -15.41 8.30 11.37
C GLY A 272 -14.23 9.25 11.19
N GLU A 273 -13.50 9.14 10.07
CA GLU A 273 -12.38 10.01 9.74
C GLU A 273 -12.88 11.28 9.04
N CYS A 274 -12.58 12.43 9.63
CA CYS A 274 -12.85 13.74 9.02
C CYS A 274 -11.79 14.01 7.96
N GLY A 275 -12.10 13.68 6.70
CA GLY A 275 -11.16 13.88 5.59
C GLY A 275 -11.87 13.96 4.25
N MET A 276 -11.23 14.61 3.29
CA MET A 276 -11.68 14.70 1.91
C MET A 276 -10.68 13.99 1.01
N ALA A 277 -11.19 13.03 0.22
CA ALA A 277 -10.43 12.36 -0.82
C ALA A 277 -10.45 13.19 -2.10
N THR A 278 -9.31 13.34 -2.75
CA THR A 278 -9.15 14.01 -4.05
C THR A 278 -8.27 13.16 -4.95
N HIS A 279 -8.44 13.30 -6.26
CA HIS A 279 -7.54 12.64 -7.21
C HIS A 279 -6.11 13.17 -7.09
N ALA A 280 -5.13 12.25 -7.07
CA ALA A 280 -3.70 12.54 -7.09
C ALA A 280 -3.02 12.03 -8.38
N GLY A 281 -3.81 11.48 -9.31
CA GLY A 281 -3.42 10.84 -10.56
C GLY A 281 -4.31 9.62 -10.82
N PRO A 282 -4.12 8.91 -11.93
CA PRO A 282 -4.90 7.72 -12.27
C PRO A 282 -4.89 6.68 -11.16
N GLY A 283 -6.06 6.27 -10.69
CA GLY A 283 -6.22 5.28 -9.61
C GLY A 283 -5.52 5.64 -8.29
N ARG A 284 -5.20 6.94 -8.08
CA ARG A 284 -4.50 7.44 -6.90
C ARG A 284 -5.27 8.57 -6.24
N PHE A 285 -5.30 8.52 -4.91
CA PHE A 285 -6.07 9.46 -4.10
C PHE A 285 -5.19 10.08 -3.01
N ARG A 286 -5.39 11.37 -2.80
CA ARG A 286 -4.84 12.10 -1.68
C ARG A 286 -5.94 12.35 -0.66
N ILE A 287 -5.68 11.96 0.57
CA ILE A 287 -6.60 12.18 1.67
C ILE A 287 -6.14 13.42 2.43
N ALA A 288 -6.87 14.51 2.29
CA ALA A 288 -6.70 15.67 3.15
C ALA A 288 -7.48 15.39 4.44
N VAL A 289 -6.78 14.92 5.47
CA VAL A 289 -7.38 14.71 6.79
C VAL A 289 -7.27 16.03 7.54
N GLU A 290 -8.41 16.59 7.92
CA GLU A 290 -8.41 17.66 8.90
C GLU A 290 -8.09 17.04 10.27
N SER A 291 -7.11 17.61 10.96
CA SER A 291 -6.81 17.21 12.33
C SER A 291 -8.07 17.42 13.17
N CYS A 292 -8.68 16.34 13.62
CA CYS A 292 -9.90 16.41 14.45
C CYS A 292 -9.62 17.07 15.80
N ARG A 293 -8.34 17.11 16.24
CA ARG A 293 -7.91 17.71 17.52
C ARG A 293 -6.55 18.39 17.36
N PRO A 294 -6.49 19.72 17.43
CA PRO A 294 -5.21 20.43 17.44
C PRO A 294 -4.41 20.07 18.69
N SER A 295 -3.30 19.33 18.52
CA SER A 295 -2.42 18.89 19.60
C SER A 295 -1.11 19.66 19.58
N LEU A 296 -0.48 19.86 20.75
CA LEU A 296 0.81 20.53 20.83
C LEU A 296 1.92 19.61 20.29
N VAL A 297 2.76 20.15 19.40
CA VAL A 297 3.94 19.49 18.84
C VAL A 297 5.21 20.13 19.38
N SER A 298 6.11 19.34 19.95
CA SER A 298 7.45 19.80 20.33
C SER A 298 8.43 19.48 19.19
N ILE A 299 8.90 20.50 18.49
CA ILE A 299 9.90 20.40 17.43
C ILE A 299 11.28 20.42 18.07
N ILE A 300 12.02 19.32 17.97
CA ILE A 300 13.32 19.10 18.60
C ILE A 300 14.38 19.17 17.50
N ILE A 301 15.32 20.12 17.61
CA ILE A 301 16.35 20.41 16.61
C ILE A 301 17.72 20.35 17.27
N SER A 302 18.56 19.40 16.84
CA SER A 302 19.96 19.30 17.29
C SER A 302 20.87 20.13 16.40
N THR A 303 21.82 20.88 16.98
CA THR A 303 22.75 21.73 16.24
C THR A 303 24.13 21.76 16.87
N ARG A 304 25.17 22.12 16.07
CA ARG A 304 26.52 22.43 16.50
C ARG A 304 27.22 23.32 15.47
N ASP A 305 27.72 24.51 15.87
CA ASP A 305 28.54 25.41 15.05
C ASP A 305 28.04 25.70 13.63
N ARG A 306 26.72 25.68 13.40
CA ARG A 306 26.08 25.85 12.08
C ARG A 306 24.86 26.76 12.17
N TRP A 307 25.10 28.00 12.64
CA TRP A 307 23.99 28.95 12.83
C TRP A 307 23.24 29.28 11.55
N GLU A 308 23.92 29.30 10.38
CA GLU A 308 23.30 29.61 9.09
C GLU A 308 22.25 28.55 8.71
N LEU A 309 22.53 27.25 8.93
CA LEU A 309 21.58 26.17 8.68
C LEU A 309 20.42 26.24 9.67
N LEU A 310 20.70 26.44 10.94
CA LEU A 310 19.67 26.58 11.97
C LEU A 310 18.76 27.77 11.69
N ASP A 311 19.31 28.93 11.26
CA ASP A 311 18.54 30.11 10.89
C ASP A 311 17.60 29.86 9.73
N GLN A 312 18.08 29.21 8.66
CA GLN A 312 17.25 28.83 7.52
C GLN A 312 16.13 27.85 7.92
N CYS A 313 16.43 26.88 8.77
CA CYS A 313 15.47 25.94 9.29
C CYS A 313 14.37 26.65 10.10
N LEU A 314 14.76 27.44 11.13
CA LEU A 314 13.83 28.13 12.01
C LEU A 314 12.99 29.19 11.27
N THR A 315 13.61 29.94 10.36
CA THR A 315 12.90 30.90 9.50
C THR A 315 11.85 30.19 8.63
N SER A 316 12.23 29.08 7.99
CA SER A 316 11.28 28.33 7.15
C SER A 316 10.10 27.77 7.95
N ILE A 317 10.34 27.32 9.20
CA ILE A 317 9.27 26.86 10.10
C ILE A 317 8.32 28.01 10.42
N ARG A 318 8.85 29.15 10.84
CA ARG A 318 8.05 30.33 11.27
C ARG A 318 7.24 30.92 10.13
N GLU A 319 7.82 31.03 8.94
CA GLU A 319 7.19 31.68 7.80
C GLU A 319 6.17 30.78 7.09
N ARG A 320 6.41 29.47 7.08
CA ARG A 320 5.63 28.55 6.21
C ARG A 320 4.73 27.59 6.97
N THR A 321 4.89 27.39 8.30
CA THR A 321 4.04 26.43 9.01
C THR A 321 2.69 27.02 9.34
N GLY A 322 1.63 26.50 8.71
CA GLY A 322 0.24 26.89 8.98
C GLY A 322 -0.35 26.30 10.26
N TYR A 323 0.35 25.39 10.93
CA TYR A 323 -0.09 24.77 12.18
C TYR A 323 0.32 25.63 13.38
N ALA A 324 -0.64 26.10 14.18
CA ALA A 324 -0.39 27.12 15.22
C ALA A 324 0.10 26.56 16.57
N ARG A 325 -0.04 25.25 16.83
CA ARG A 325 0.26 24.67 18.16
C ARG A 325 1.56 23.90 18.15
N TYR A 326 2.68 24.60 18.19
CA TYR A 326 3.99 23.97 18.35
C TYR A 326 4.89 24.81 19.27
N GLU A 327 5.85 24.15 19.88
CA GLU A 327 7.01 24.72 20.54
C GLU A 327 8.30 24.25 19.84
N ILE A 328 9.37 25.02 19.97
CA ILE A 328 10.68 24.64 19.40
C ILE A 328 11.70 24.49 20.53
N ILE A 329 12.41 23.37 20.52
CA ILE A 329 13.50 23.05 21.45
C ILE A 329 14.76 22.86 20.61
N VAL A 330 15.74 23.74 20.81
CA VAL A 330 17.05 23.66 20.17
C VAL A 330 18.04 23.04 21.12
N LEU A 331 18.70 21.95 20.68
CA LEU A 331 19.71 21.23 21.45
C LEU A 331 21.10 21.58 20.92
N ASP A 332 21.88 22.36 21.67
CA ASP A 332 23.24 22.76 21.30
C ASP A 332 24.27 21.74 21.80
N ASN A 333 24.92 21.03 20.92
CA ASN A 333 25.98 20.07 21.25
C ASN A 333 27.35 20.76 21.46
N GLY A 334 27.38 21.77 22.31
CA GLY A 334 28.60 22.45 22.69
C GLY A 334 29.23 23.26 21.56
N SER A 335 28.46 24.11 20.92
CA SER A 335 28.97 25.10 19.94
C SER A 335 30.05 25.96 20.52
N THR A 336 31.06 26.29 19.72
CA THR A 336 32.21 27.12 20.09
C THR A 336 32.40 28.33 19.18
N ASP A 337 31.78 28.36 18.00
CA ASP A 337 31.79 29.53 17.11
C ASP A 337 31.06 30.69 17.76
N PRO A 338 31.73 31.87 17.93
CA PRO A 338 31.10 33.03 18.56
C PRO A 338 29.86 33.58 17.84
N ARG A 339 29.73 33.33 16.53
CA ARG A 339 28.54 33.73 15.77
C ARG A 339 27.37 32.83 16.12
N THR A 340 27.61 31.51 16.21
CA THR A 340 26.63 30.53 16.62
C THR A 340 26.14 30.79 18.03
N LEU A 341 27.05 31.09 18.97
CA LEU A 341 26.69 31.39 20.36
C LEU A 341 25.79 32.63 20.45
N ARG A 342 26.14 33.74 19.76
CA ARG A 342 25.29 34.92 19.69
C ARG A 342 23.93 34.65 19.06
N TYR A 343 23.89 33.84 18.05
CA TYR A 343 22.64 33.45 17.40
C TYR A 343 21.75 32.64 18.34
N LEU A 344 22.32 31.65 19.07
CA LEU A 344 21.59 30.86 20.07
C LEU A 344 21.05 31.73 21.22
N ASP A 345 21.82 32.74 21.68
CA ASP A 345 21.34 33.69 22.68
C ASP A 345 20.13 34.50 22.17
N ALA A 346 20.15 34.94 20.91
CA ALA A 346 19.01 35.63 20.28
C ALA A 346 17.79 34.71 20.08
N VAL A 347 18.00 33.49 19.67
CA VAL A 347 16.92 32.49 19.46
C VAL A 347 16.28 32.07 20.77
N ALA A 348 17.00 32.14 21.89
CA ALA A 348 16.49 31.82 23.23
C ALA A 348 15.30 32.69 23.67
N GLU A 349 15.08 33.84 23.06
CA GLU A 349 13.89 34.69 23.31
C GLU A 349 12.58 34.05 22.79
N THR A 350 12.66 33.18 21.77
CA THR A 350 11.49 32.63 21.09
C THR A 350 11.45 31.09 21.05
N CYS A 351 12.57 30.45 21.35
CA CYS A 351 12.71 28.98 21.38
C CYS A 351 13.37 28.57 22.70
N ARG A 352 13.11 27.38 23.16
CA ARG A 352 13.83 26.81 24.29
C ARG A 352 15.19 26.28 23.81
N VAL A 353 16.28 26.93 24.21
CA VAL A 353 17.64 26.47 23.91
C VAL A 353 18.18 25.69 25.10
N HIS A 354 18.67 24.47 24.87
CA HIS A 354 19.28 23.63 25.88
C HIS A 354 20.68 23.18 25.45
N ARG A 355 21.68 23.36 26.31
CA ARG A 355 23.05 22.92 26.03
C ARG A 355 23.27 21.49 26.44
N CYS A 356 23.78 20.69 25.50
CA CYS A 356 24.12 19.29 25.67
C CYS A 356 25.62 19.07 25.42
N PRO A 357 26.50 19.49 26.35
CA PRO A 357 27.94 19.36 26.18
C PRO A 357 28.35 17.90 26.22
N GLY A 358 29.33 17.53 25.41
CA GLY A 358 29.87 16.16 25.38
C GLY A 358 30.10 15.63 23.98
N PRO A 359 30.49 14.35 23.85
CA PRO A 359 30.60 13.70 22.58
C PRO A 359 29.25 13.71 21.84
N PHE A 360 29.28 13.84 20.52
CA PHE A 360 28.05 13.77 19.73
C PHE A 360 27.42 12.39 19.86
N ASN A 361 26.16 12.37 20.26
CA ASN A 361 25.32 11.19 20.26
C ASN A 361 23.89 11.67 19.93
N PHE A 362 23.45 11.34 18.70
CA PHE A 362 22.15 11.75 18.19
C PHE A 362 20.99 11.25 19.07
N SER A 363 21.04 9.97 19.45
CA SER A 363 20.01 9.35 20.27
C SER A 363 19.90 10.01 21.65
N SER A 364 21.04 10.17 22.34
CA SER A 364 21.07 10.76 23.69
C SER A 364 20.57 12.20 23.68
N MET A 365 21.01 13.01 22.71
CA MET A 365 20.54 14.39 22.58
C MET A 365 19.03 14.47 22.36
N ASN A 366 18.50 13.68 21.44
CA ASN A 366 17.07 13.68 21.15
C ASN A 366 16.24 13.11 22.31
N ASN A 367 16.76 12.16 23.09
CA ASN A 367 16.14 11.69 24.33
C ASN A 367 16.05 12.82 25.38
N VAL A 368 17.10 13.63 25.51
CA VAL A 368 17.08 14.84 26.36
C VAL A 368 16.02 15.84 25.85
N GLY A 369 15.96 16.09 24.54
CA GLY A 369 14.95 16.95 23.94
C GLY A 369 13.53 16.45 24.20
N ALA A 370 13.30 15.16 24.07
CA ALA A 370 12.01 14.52 24.35
C ALA A 370 11.60 14.63 25.84
N ALA A 371 12.57 14.56 26.77
CA ALA A 371 12.32 14.78 28.19
C ALA A 371 11.97 16.23 28.53
N LEU A 372 12.51 17.20 27.78
CA LEU A 372 12.22 18.63 27.92
C LEU A 372 10.89 19.04 27.26
N ALA A 373 10.38 18.25 26.33
CA ALA A 373 9.18 18.51 25.53
C ALA A 373 7.91 18.52 26.38
N THR A 374 6.97 19.40 26.03
CA THR A 374 5.64 19.47 26.68
C THR A 374 4.52 19.00 25.75
N GLY A 375 4.80 18.87 24.45
CA GLY A 375 3.83 18.47 23.44
C GLY A 375 3.35 17.03 23.55
N GLU A 376 2.17 16.78 23.01
CA GLU A 376 1.61 15.42 22.83
C GLU A 376 2.35 14.63 21.74
N TYR A 377 2.98 15.37 20.81
CA TYR A 377 3.79 14.81 19.73
C TYR A 377 5.21 15.38 19.78
N LEU A 378 6.18 14.51 19.50
CA LEU A 378 7.58 14.86 19.35
C LEU A 378 7.93 14.85 17.86
N LEU A 379 8.45 15.97 17.35
CA LEU A 379 8.96 16.05 15.99
C LEU A 379 10.49 16.20 16.05
N PHE A 380 11.20 15.16 15.67
CA PHE A 380 12.64 15.22 15.46
C PHE A 380 12.92 15.84 14.10
N LEU A 381 13.76 16.87 14.06
CA LEU A 381 14.05 17.62 12.84
C LEU A 381 15.53 17.99 12.78
N ASN A 382 16.18 17.68 11.66
CA ASN A 382 17.54 18.13 11.43
C ASN A 382 17.59 19.66 11.21
N ASN A 383 18.70 20.28 11.60
CA ASN A 383 18.90 21.73 11.45
C ASN A 383 19.14 22.21 10.01
N ASP A 384 19.33 21.30 9.06
CA ASP A 384 19.54 21.58 7.63
C ASP A 384 18.28 21.35 6.78
N VAL A 385 17.12 21.11 7.42
CA VAL A 385 15.83 20.93 6.76
C VAL A 385 15.11 22.26 6.57
N GLN A 386 14.51 22.47 5.41
CA GLN A 386 13.66 23.61 5.11
C GLN A 386 12.23 23.19 4.79
N VAL A 387 11.25 23.88 5.35
CA VAL A 387 9.83 23.64 5.08
C VAL A 387 9.47 24.12 3.67
N LEU A 388 8.84 23.26 2.87
CA LEU A 388 8.39 23.58 1.51
C LEU A 388 6.88 23.86 1.43
N SER A 389 6.05 23.16 2.19
CA SER A 389 4.58 23.25 2.12
C SER A 389 3.98 23.66 3.46
N GLY A 390 3.04 24.61 3.46
CA GLY A 390 2.48 25.22 4.67
C GLY A 390 1.67 24.25 5.55
N ASN A 391 1.11 23.21 4.98
CA ASN A 391 0.27 22.22 5.70
C ASN A 391 1.04 20.97 6.15
N TRP A 392 2.38 20.96 6.04
CA TRP A 392 3.20 19.78 6.33
C TRP A 392 2.97 19.21 7.73
N LEU A 393 3.03 20.06 8.75
CA LEU A 393 2.90 19.64 10.16
C LEU A 393 1.49 19.18 10.47
N GLN A 394 0.47 19.87 9.93
CA GLN A 394 -0.93 19.46 10.05
C GLN A 394 -1.15 18.07 9.45
N ALA A 395 -0.60 17.81 8.26
CA ALA A 395 -0.71 16.51 7.60
C ALA A 395 -0.03 15.40 8.42
N MET A 396 1.15 15.66 8.98
CA MET A 396 1.85 14.70 9.85
C MET A 396 1.07 14.41 11.13
N VAL A 397 0.54 15.43 11.80
CA VAL A 397 -0.29 15.26 13.01
C VAL A 397 -1.56 14.47 12.72
N ALA A 398 -2.24 14.78 11.62
CA ALA A 398 -3.45 14.08 11.20
C ALA A 398 -3.21 12.58 10.97
N LEU A 399 -2.08 12.22 10.37
CA LEU A 399 -1.67 10.82 10.20
C LEU A 399 -1.29 10.17 11.53
N ALA A 400 -0.56 10.87 12.41
CA ALA A 400 -0.13 10.35 13.71
C ALA A 400 -1.31 10.12 14.68
N GLN A 401 -2.45 10.79 14.47
CA GLN A 401 -3.68 10.59 15.26
C GLN A 401 -4.44 9.32 14.87
N ARG A 402 -4.10 8.68 13.76
CA ARG A 402 -4.72 7.43 13.34
C ARG A 402 -4.31 6.28 14.25
N ARG A 403 -5.24 5.39 14.51
CA ARG A 403 -4.99 4.20 15.34
C ARG A 403 -3.88 3.34 14.72
N GLY A 404 -2.90 2.96 15.54
CA GLY A 404 -1.81 2.06 15.13
C GLY A 404 -0.63 2.76 14.44
N VAL A 405 -0.68 4.08 14.24
CA VAL A 405 0.46 4.83 13.71
C VAL A 405 1.44 5.16 14.83
N GLY A 406 2.66 4.63 14.73
CA GLY A 406 3.73 4.83 15.71
C GLY A 406 4.68 5.97 15.36
N ALA A 407 4.92 6.22 14.06
CA ALA A 407 5.74 7.32 13.58
C ALA A 407 5.26 7.79 12.20
N VAL A 408 5.47 9.06 11.89
CA VAL A 408 5.20 9.65 10.58
C VAL A 408 6.45 10.35 10.07
N GLY A 409 6.96 9.94 8.91
CA GLY A 409 8.10 10.59 8.23
C GLY A 409 7.63 11.49 7.10
N ALA A 410 8.26 12.63 6.93
CA ALA A 410 8.03 13.48 5.78
C ALA A 410 8.79 12.96 4.55
N LYS A 411 8.25 13.21 3.35
CA LYS A 411 9.03 13.09 2.12
C LYS A 411 10.07 14.21 2.08
N LEU A 412 11.34 13.85 1.97
CA LEU A 412 12.44 14.79 1.91
C LEU A 412 13.04 14.84 0.50
N LEU A 413 13.41 16.04 0.09
CA LEU A 413 14.03 16.29 -1.21
C LEU A 413 15.44 16.86 -1.02
N TYR A 414 16.35 16.51 -1.92
CA TYR A 414 17.61 17.20 -2.07
C TYR A 414 17.41 18.59 -2.67
N GLN A 415 18.42 19.41 -2.64
CA GLN A 415 18.37 20.78 -3.16
C GLN A 415 18.08 20.84 -4.69
N ASP A 416 18.44 19.79 -5.43
CA ASP A 416 18.13 19.63 -6.86
C ASP A 416 16.70 19.14 -7.12
N GLY A 417 15.87 18.98 -6.07
CA GLY A 417 14.51 18.48 -6.11
C GLY A 417 14.39 16.95 -6.21
N SER A 418 15.48 16.19 -6.31
CA SER A 418 15.42 14.73 -6.26
C SER A 418 15.06 14.23 -4.86
N ILE A 419 14.51 13.02 -4.76
CA ILE A 419 14.09 12.44 -3.49
C ILE A 419 15.30 12.06 -2.64
N GLN A 420 15.36 12.56 -1.41
CA GLN A 420 16.29 12.13 -0.38
C GLN A 420 15.69 10.97 0.43
N HIS A 421 14.44 11.14 0.86
CA HIS A 421 13.71 10.16 1.65
C HIS A 421 12.24 10.08 1.22
N ALA A 422 11.78 8.86 1.04
CA ALA A 422 10.38 8.50 0.88
C ALA A 422 10.10 7.13 1.52
N GLY A 423 10.57 6.94 2.76
CA GLY A 423 10.49 5.70 3.54
C GLY A 423 11.77 4.86 3.45
N VAL A 424 11.95 4.01 4.44
CA VAL A 424 13.06 3.05 4.55
C VAL A 424 12.57 1.64 4.27
N VAL A 425 13.38 0.87 3.56
CA VAL A 425 13.15 -0.56 3.27
C VAL A 425 14.26 -1.37 3.94
N LEU A 426 13.88 -2.31 4.79
CA LEU A 426 14.82 -3.24 5.42
C LEU A 426 15.36 -4.22 4.37
N GLY A 427 16.65 -4.55 4.45
CA GLY A 427 17.35 -5.42 3.52
C GLY A 427 17.87 -4.71 2.26
N LEU A 428 17.48 -3.47 2.01
CA LEU A 428 18.05 -2.66 0.95
C LEU A 428 19.46 -2.22 1.36
N ASP A 429 20.43 -2.25 0.42
CA ASP A 429 21.83 -1.90 0.66
C ASP A 429 22.50 -2.71 1.80
N GLY A 430 21.98 -3.94 2.05
CA GLY A 430 22.54 -4.88 3.02
C GLY A 430 21.84 -4.85 4.38
N VAL A 431 21.46 -3.71 4.92
CA VAL A 431 20.77 -3.56 6.22
C VAL A 431 19.43 -2.85 6.05
N ALA A 432 19.47 -1.59 5.64
CA ALA A 432 18.31 -0.75 5.41
C ALA A 432 18.70 0.41 4.49
N GLY A 433 17.81 0.78 3.57
CA GLY A 433 18.09 1.86 2.63
C GLY A 433 16.86 2.72 2.35
N HIS A 434 17.10 3.95 1.92
CA HIS A 434 16.05 4.89 1.55
C HIS A 434 15.42 4.46 0.21
N ALA A 435 14.12 4.21 0.22
CA ALA A 435 13.37 3.93 -1.00
C ALA A 435 13.36 5.15 -1.92
N PHE A 436 13.52 4.92 -3.22
CA PHE A 436 13.46 5.92 -4.28
C PHE A 436 14.49 7.06 -4.18
N ARG A 437 15.57 6.87 -3.44
CA ARG A 437 16.64 7.86 -3.32
C ARG A 437 17.14 8.29 -4.69
N HIS A 438 17.34 9.61 -4.90
CA HIS A 438 17.74 10.25 -6.15
C HIS A 438 16.73 10.15 -7.31
N HIS A 439 15.50 9.66 -7.09
CA HIS A 439 14.44 9.77 -8.09
C HIS A 439 14.01 11.23 -8.25
N ARG A 440 13.85 11.67 -9.49
CA ARG A 440 13.37 13.03 -9.80
C ARG A 440 11.84 13.10 -9.68
N PRO A 441 11.27 14.21 -9.21
CA PRO A 441 9.83 14.36 -8.99
C PRO A 441 8.98 14.12 -10.25
N ASN A 442 9.52 14.46 -11.44
CA ASN A 442 8.83 14.39 -12.71
C ASN A 442 9.03 13.07 -13.47
N THR A 443 9.71 12.11 -12.89
CA THR A 443 9.77 10.75 -13.44
C THR A 443 8.63 9.94 -12.86
N VAL A 444 7.93 9.20 -13.72
CA VAL A 444 6.90 8.26 -13.25
C VAL A 444 7.57 7.33 -12.25
N SER A 445 7.23 7.51 -10.97
CA SER A 445 7.75 6.62 -9.94
C SER A 445 7.10 5.25 -10.09
N TYR A 446 7.77 4.21 -9.62
CA TYR A 446 7.23 2.85 -9.62
C TYR A 446 5.81 2.85 -9.00
N GLN A 447 4.80 2.63 -9.84
CA GLN A 447 3.38 2.62 -9.47
C GLN A 447 2.88 3.89 -8.76
N GLY A 448 3.55 5.04 -8.87
CA GLY A 448 3.18 6.28 -8.18
C GLY A 448 3.41 6.29 -6.67
N LEU A 449 4.14 5.31 -6.13
CA LEU A 449 4.34 5.14 -4.68
C LEU A 449 5.07 6.29 -3.98
N THR A 450 5.73 7.18 -4.72
CA THR A 450 6.38 8.38 -4.16
C THR A 450 5.45 9.58 -3.97
N GLU A 451 4.20 9.49 -4.45
CA GLU A 451 3.25 10.60 -4.53
C GLU A 451 2.11 10.46 -3.53
N ILE A 452 2.00 9.30 -2.88
CA ILE A 452 0.90 8.92 -2.00
C ILE A 452 1.41 8.47 -0.63
N VAL A 453 0.52 8.53 0.36
CA VAL A 453 0.80 8.06 1.72
C VAL A 453 0.84 6.53 1.74
N ARG A 454 1.84 5.98 2.43
CA ARG A 454 2.00 4.52 2.59
C ARG A 454 2.74 4.18 3.87
N ASN A 455 2.55 2.97 4.36
CA ASN A 455 3.34 2.44 5.46
C ASN A 455 4.71 1.97 4.95
N CYS A 456 5.74 2.19 5.75
CA CYS A 456 7.12 1.81 5.47
C CYS A 456 7.69 1.03 6.66
N SER A 457 8.79 0.31 6.44
CA SER A 457 9.48 -0.42 7.52
C SER A 457 10.03 0.52 8.59
N ALA A 458 10.53 1.70 8.16
CA ALA A 458 10.99 2.77 9.02
C ALA A 458 10.95 4.12 8.29
N VAL A 459 11.12 5.21 9.04
CA VAL A 459 11.26 6.58 8.53
C VAL A 459 12.46 7.25 9.18
N THR A 460 13.08 8.23 8.52
CA THR A 460 14.26 8.90 9.05
C THR A 460 13.90 9.98 10.06
N ALA A 461 14.67 10.07 11.15
CA ALA A 461 14.56 11.17 12.12
C ALA A 461 15.03 12.53 11.60
N ALA A 462 15.51 12.62 10.35
CA ALA A 462 15.72 13.91 9.73
C ALA A 462 14.44 14.78 9.67
N CYS A 463 13.25 14.13 9.60
CA CYS A 463 11.95 14.74 9.87
C CYS A 463 10.94 13.62 10.25
N MET A 464 10.79 13.35 11.55
CA MET A 464 9.97 12.27 12.09
C MET A 464 9.08 12.76 13.24
N LEU A 465 7.77 12.60 13.10
CA LEU A 465 6.79 12.87 14.14
C LEU A 465 6.40 11.56 14.84
N VAL A 466 6.45 11.56 16.17
CA VAL A 466 6.11 10.38 16.99
C VAL A 466 5.16 10.82 18.12
N PRO A 467 4.08 10.07 18.42
CA PRO A 467 3.30 10.28 19.62
C PRO A 467 4.19 10.13 20.87
N ARG A 468 4.11 11.06 21.80
CA ARG A 468 5.00 11.07 22.98
C ARG A 468 4.84 9.83 23.86
N ASP A 469 3.63 9.33 24.02
CA ASP A 469 3.36 8.10 24.76
C ASP A 469 3.99 6.87 24.10
N VAL A 470 3.96 6.80 22.75
CA VAL A 470 4.63 5.74 21.98
C VAL A 470 6.15 5.82 22.17
N PHE A 471 6.73 7.01 22.04
CA PHE A 471 8.17 7.24 22.25
C PHE A 471 8.61 6.79 23.65
N GLN A 472 7.85 7.16 24.69
CA GLN A 472 8.12 6.74 26.08
C GLN A 472 7.96 5.22 26.26
N LYS A 473 6.93 4.63 25.65
CA LYS A 473 6.65 3.20 25.76
C LYS A 473 7.74 2.33 25.15
N VAL A 474 8.38 2.78 24.07
CA VAL A 474 9.50 2.07 23.43
C VAL A 474 10.86 2.36 24.11
N GLY A 475 10.91 3.29 25.06
CA GLY A 475 12.13 3.63 25.82
C GLY A 475 13.02 4.68 25.16
N GLY A 476 12.51 5.40 24.14
CA GLY A 476 13.28 6.42 23.41
C GLY A 476 14.16 5.84 22.29
N LEU A 477 15.12 6.64 21.84
CA LEU A 477 16.12 6.23 20.85
C LEU A 477 17.27 5.46 21.53
N GLU A 478 17.84 4.50 20.82
CA GLU A 478 18.92 3.63 21.34
C GLU A 478 20.26 4.38 21.40
N GLU A 479 20.71 4.73 22.60
CA GLU A 479 21.93 5.55 22.84
C GLU A 479 23.25 4.83 22.52
N ARG A 480 23.25 3.49 22.42
CA ARG A 480 24.43 2.74 21.95
C ARG A 480 24.73 2.99 20.47
N LEU A 481 23.74 3.43 19.70
CA LEU A 481 23.86 3.81 18.30
C LEU A 481 24.00 5.33 18.21
N ALA A 482 25.24 5.84 18.29
CA ALA A 482 25.49 7.26 18.44
C ALA A 482 25.24 8.09 17.16
N VAL A 483 25.44 7.51 15.96
CA VAL A 483 25.49 8.26 14.67
C VAL A 483 24.59 7.66 13.61
N GLU A 484 24.58 6.36 13.39
CA GLU A 484 23.87 5.68 12.29
C GLU A 484 22.93 4.60 12.81
N PHE A 485 21.86 4.34 12.08
CA PHE A 485 20.81 3.32 12.39
C PHE A 485 20.17 3.49 13.78
N ASN A 486 20.05 4.69 14.24
CA ASN A 486 19.55 5.04 15.56
C ASN A 486 18.10 5.59 15.54
N ASP A 487 17.52 5.77 14.35
CA ASP A 487 16.19 6.31 14.09
C ASP A 487 15.20 5.25 13.57
#